data_2355d8c20a72ca0025822e2e6f33bce9
#
_entry.id   2355d8c20a72ca0025822e2e6f33bce9
#
_cell.length_a   1.000
_cell.length_b   1.000
_cell.length_c   1.000
_cell.angle_alpha   90.00
_cell.angle_beta   90.00
_cell.angle_gamma   90.00
#
_symmetry.space_group_name_H-M   'P 1'
#
loop_
_entity.id
_entity.type
_entity.pdbx_description
1 polymer ?
#
loop_
_entity_poly.entity_id
_entity_poly.type
_entity_poly.pdbx_seq_one_letter_code
_entity_poly.pdbx_strand_id
1 'polypeptide(L)'
;FYQYIQSQEFITHSGLEEYIKAVKDLDLWTFEKNNNLLSPKLGSLFELLGEKRYIQEMTLLLQKATKTFTFTDFQEQLLELEEENKKRYIDKREERMIRGILPNSVRVGMVYAEKYRSEIGNELLKRHLDLDVIIIVNMNGGISLRSRSVDVSKIAYHYGGGGHVLAAGIGISEQVKREVFQRLLKGEINIEN
;
A
#
# COMPACT_ATOMS: atom_id res chain seq x y z
N PHE A 1 -23.24 5.92 2.66
CA PHE A 1 -23.80 4.73 3.32
C PHE A 1 -24.00 4.96 4.83
N TYR A 2 -22.98 5.39 5.59
CA TYR A 2 -23.10 5.63 7.03
C TYR A 2 -24.14 6.69 7.39
N GLN A 3 -24.16 7.82 6.69
CA GLN A 3 -25.19 8.86 6.87
C GLN A 3 -26.61 8.34 6.59
N TYR A 4 -26.75 7.45 5.61
CA TYR A 4 -28.03 6.79 5.34
C TYR A 4 -28.45 5.87 6.49
N ILE A 5 -27.54 5.08 7.06
CA ILE A 5 -27.82 4.25 8.24
C ILE A 5 -28.25 5.11 9.42
N GLN A 6 -27.57 6.22 9.70
CA GLN A 6 -27.96 7.16 10.74
C GLN A 6 -29.37 7.73 10.50
N SER A 7 -29.71 8.06 9.24
CA SER A 7 -31.03 8.59 8.90
C SER A 7 -32.19 7.57 9.05
N GLN A 8 -31.87 6.27 9.12
CA GLN A 8 -32.83 5.18 9.32
C GLN A 8 -32.97 4.75 10.79
N GLU A 9 -32.47 5.55 11.74
CA GLU A 9 -32.52 5.28 13.20
C GLU A 9 -31.86 3.96 13.62
N PHE A 10 -30.90 3.44 12.84
CA PHE A 10 -30.09 2.30 13.29
C PHE A 10 -29.22 2.71 14.48
N ILE A 11 -29.06 1.78 15.42
CA ILE A 11 -28.24 2.01 16.62
C ILE A 11 -26.82 2.28 16.20
N THR A 12 -26.35 3.52 16.40
CA THR A 12 -24.97 3.93 16.22
C THR A 12 -24.34 4.16 17.59
N HIS A 13 -23.06 3.87 17.71
CA HIS A 13 -22.27 4.11 18.93
C HIS A 13 -20.89 4.62 18.56
N SER A 14 -20.23 5.29 19.50
CA SER A 14 -18.96 5.98 19.24
C SER A 14 -17.84 5.06 18.75
N GLY A 15 -17.81 3.80 19.18
CA GLY A 15 -16.84 2.81 18.67
C GLY A 15 -17.05 2.47 17.18
N LEU A 16 -18.29 2.47 16.69
CA LEU A 16 -18.57 2.30 15.26
C LEU A 16 -18.15 3.54 14.46
N GLU A 17 -18.40 4.73 15.00
CA GLU A 17 -17.98 5.99 14.35
C GLU A 17 -16.45 6.08 14.23
N GLU A 18 -15.73 5.71 15.29
CA GLU A 18 -14.29 5.64 15.31
C GLU A 18 -13.75 4.67 14.24
N TYR A 19 -14.33 3.47 14.16
CA TYR A 19 -13.98 2.47 13.13
C TYR A 19 -14.23 3.00 11.72
N ILE A 20 -15.39 3.57 11.44
CA ILE A 20 -15.74 4.11 10.12
C ILE A 20 -14.80 5.25 9.72
N LYS A 21 -14.47 6.13 10.66
CA LYS A 21 -13.49 7.20 10.43
C LYS A 21 -12.12 6.61 10.09
N ALA A 22 -11.70 5.57 10.80
CA ALA A 22 -10.42 4.92 10.54
C ALA A 22 -10.38 4.24 9.18
N VAL A 23 -11.45 3.55 8.76
CA VAL A 23 -11.56 2.96 7.42
C VAL A 23 -11.50 4.04 6.34
N LYS A 24 -12.22 5.14 6.51
CA LYS A 24 -12.19 6.28 5.58
C LYS A 24 -10.79 6.88 5.47
N ASP A 25 -10.11 7.08 6.59
CA ASP A 25 -8.77 7.64 6.62
C ASP A 25 -7.75 6.71 5.94
N LEU A 26 -7.95 5.38 6.06
CA LEU A 26 -7.15 4.38 5.36
C LEU A 26 -7.35 4.45 3.84
N ASP A 27 -8.62 4.47 3.40
CA ASP A 27 -9.00 4.46 1.99
C ASP A 27 -8.50 5.73 1.25
N LEU A 28 -8.60 6.88 1.91
CA LEU A 28 -8.12 8.17 1.39
C LEU A 28 -6.63 8.44 1.65
N TRP A 29 -5.93 7.53 2.36
CA TRP A 29 -4.55 7.70 2.80
C TRP A 29 -4.31 9.00 3.59
N THR A 30 -5.28 9.38 4.43
CA THR A 30 -5.24 10.62 5.23
C THR A 30 -4.90 10.38 6.71
N PHE A 31 -4.67 9.13 7.09
CA PHE A 31 -4.45 8.74 8.49
C PHE A 31 -3.23 9.39 9.13
N GLU A 32 -2.15 9.62 8.38
CA GLU A 32 -0.98 10.34 8.91
C GLU A 32 -1.32 11.80 9.21
N LYS A 33 -2.01 12.49 8.29
CA LYS A 33 -2.46 13.86 8.46
C LYS A 33 -3.44 14.01 9.64
N ASN A 34 -4.32 13.02 9.79
CA ASN A 34 -5.35 13.00 10.83
C ASN A 34 -4.86 12.37 12.15
N ASN A 35 -3.59 11.95 12.19
CA ASN A 35 -2.99 11.25 13.33
C ASN A 35 -3.82 10.04 13.80
N ASN A 36 -4.38 9.30 12.84
CA ASN A 36 -5.26 8.16 13.09
C ASN A 36 -4.47 6.85 13.08
N LEU A 37 -4.02 6.41 14.25
CA LEU A 37 -3.22 5.20 14.42
C LEU A 37 -4.03 3.91 14.22
N LEU A 38 -5.36 3.97 14.29
CA LEU A 38 -6.24 2.82 14.08
C LEU A 38 -6.28 2.39 12.60
N SER A 39 -6.24 3.36 11.67
CA SER A 39 -6.34 3.11 10.24
C SER A 39 -5.31 2.12 9.68
N PRO A 40 -4.00 2.28 9.88
CA PRO A 40 -3.01 1.33 9.36
C PRO A 40 -3.12 -0.04 10.04
N LYS A 41 -3.54 -0.11 11.32
CA LYS A 41 -3.79 -1.37 12.02
C LYS A 41 -4.95 -2.16 11.38
N LEU A 42 -6.04 -1.49 11.00
CA LEU A 42 -7.16 -2.11 10.29
C LEU A 42 -6.74 -2.69 8.94
N GLY A 43 -5.94 -1.95 8.17
CA GLY A 43 -5.39 -2.43 6.90
C GLY A 43 -4.48 -3.65 7.07
N SER A 44 -3.55 -3.61 8.03
CA SER A 44 -2.67 -4.74 8.34
C SER A 44 -3.46 -5.98 8.79
N LEU A 45 -4.47 -5.79 9.62
CA LEU A 45 -5.30 -6.91 10.08
C LEU A 45 -6.15 -7.51 8.95
N PHE A 46 -6.64 -6.68 8.02
CA PHE A 46 -7.35 -7.16 6.83
C PHE A 46 -6.45 -8.06 5.96
N GLU A 47 -5.22 -7.64 5.70
CA GLU A 47 -4.24 -8.44 4.95
C GLU A 47 -3.87 -9.75 5.66
N LEU A 48 -3.71 -9.72 6.98
CA LEU A 48 -3.37 -10.90 7.79
C LEU A 48 -4.49 -11.94 7.84
N LEU A 49 -5.73 -11.50 8.04
CA LEU A 49 -6.87 -12.39 8.25
C LEU A 49 -7.56 -12.80 6.94
N GLY A 50 -7.41 -12.01 5.88
CA GLY A 50 -8.21 -12.10 4.68
C GLY A 50 -9.65 -11.67 4.89
N GLU A 51 -10.35 -11.35 3.80
CA GLU A 51 -11.67 -10.72 3.80
C GLU A 51 -12.69 -11.43 4.72
N LYS A 52 -12.88 -12.73 4.53
CA LYS A 52 -13.93 -13.49 5.25
C LYS A 52 -13.73 -13.46 6.76
N ARG A 53 -12.51 -13.74 7.23
CA ARG A 53 -12.22 -13.77 8.65
C ARG A 53 -12.22 -12.37 9.25
N TYR A 54 -11.69 -11.40 8.54
CA TYR A 54 -11.71 -10.00 8.95
C TYR A 54 -13.14 -9.51 9.21
N ILE A 55 -14.08 -9.73 8.27
CA ILE A 55 -15.48 -9.33 8.44
C ILE A 55 -16.09 -10.00 9.69
N GLN A 56 -15.86 -11.29 9.89
CA GLN A 56 -16.37 -12.01 11.06
C GLN A 56 -15.84 -11.41 12.37
N GLU A 57 -14.54 -11.20 12.48
CA GLU A 57 -13.90 -10.67 13.68
C GLU A 57 -14.29 -9.22 13.95
N MET A 58 -14.32 -8.37 12.92
CA MET A 58 -14.72 -6.97 13.07
C MET A 58 -16.19 -6.85 13.46
N THR A 59 -17.07 -7.68 12.93
CA THR A 59 -18.48 -7.69 13.33
C THR A 59 -18.63 -7.99 14.83
N LEU A 60 -17.90 -8.98 15.35
CA LEU A 60 -17.93 -9.33 16.76
C LEU A 60 -17.37 -8.22 17.66
N LEU A 61 -16.28 -7.57 17.23
CA LEU A 61 -15.71 -6.46 17.97
C LEU A 61 -16.65 -5.24 18.00
N LEU A 62 -17.24 -4.89 16.86
CA LEU A 62 -18.15 -3.75 16.74
C LEU A 62 -19.42 -3.95 17.55
N GLN A 63 -19.93 -5.17 17.68
CA GLN A 63 -21.08 -5.46 18.56
C GLN A 63 -20.78 -5.19 20.05
N LYS A 64 -19.50 -5.26 20.45
CA LYS A 64 -19.04 -5.02 21.82
C LYS A 64 -18.54 -3.61 22.06
N ALA A 65 -18.15 -2.90 21.02
CA ALA A 65 -17.48 -1.59 21.06
C ALA A 65 -18.48 -0.44 21.25
N THR A 66 -19.10 -0.33 22.43
CA THR A 66 -20.12 0.69 22.68
C THR A 66 -19.59 2.11 22.81
N LYS A 67 -18.35 2.29 23.29
CA LYS A 67 -17.71 3.61 23.50
C LYS A 67 -16.47 3.82 22.62
N THR A 68 -15.55 2.89 22.63
CA THR A 68 -14.29 2.92 21.86
C THR A 68 -14.10 1.62 21.13
N PHE A 69 -13.47 1.68 19.96
CA PHE A 69 -13.06 0.48 19.23
C PHE A 69 -11.70 0.02 19.75
N THR A 70 -11.59 -1.24 20.14
CA THR A 70 -10.34 -1.85 20.61
C THR A 70 -10.16 -3.24 20.00
N PHE A 71 -8.92 -3.57 19.65
CA PHE A 71 -8.56 -4.91 19.26
C PHE A 71 -8.46 -5.83 20.50
N THR A 72 -8.51 -7.14 20.28
CA THR A 72 -8.16 -8.11 21.31
C THR A 72 -6.64 -8.16 21.51
N ASP A 73 -6.19 -8.63 22.68
CA ASP A 73 -4.74 -8.80 22.97
C ASP A 73 -4.04 -9.67 21.90
N PHE A 74 -4.72 -10.70 21.41
CA PHE A 74 -4.19 -11.52 20.32
C PHE A 74 -4.02 -10.75 19.01
N GLN A 75 -4.98 -9.91 18.67
CA GLN A 75 -4.90 -9.07 17.45
C GLN A 75 -3.81 -8.00 17.57
N GLU A 76 -3.65 -7.40 18.74
CA GLU A 76 -2.54 -6.45 18.98
C GLU A 76 -1.17 -7.14 18.83
N GLN A 77 -0.98 -8.34 19.38
CA GLN A 77 0.26 -9.10 19.19
C GLN A 77 0.54 -9.46 17.72
N LEU A 78 -0.51 -9.84 16.97
CA LEU A 78 -0.39 -10.07 15.52
C LEU A 78 0.04 -8.80 14.78
N LEU A 79 -0.54 -7.65 15.14
CA LEU A 79 -0.24 -6.37 14.52
C LEU A 79 1.19 -5.89 14.83
N GLU A 80 1.68 -6.09 16.05
CA GLU A 80 3.06 -5.81 16.42
C GLU A 80 4.04 -6.64 15.58
N LEU A 81 3.79 -7.95 15.49
CA LEU A 81 4.62 -8.86 14.68
C LEU A 81 4.60 -8.48 13.19
N GLU A 82 3.43 -8.10 12.68
CA GLU A 82 3.28 -7.68 11.27
C GLU A 82 4.03 -6.35 11.00
N GLU A 83 4.01 -5.40 11.93
CA GLU A 83 4.75 -4.16 11.78
C GLU A 83 6.27 -4.39 11.76
N GLU A 84 6.78 -5.29 12.61
CA GLU A 84 8.18 -5.71 12.55
C GLU A 84 8.52 -6.41 11.23
N ASN A 85 7.64 -7.30 10.73
CA ASN A 85 7.82 -7.98 9.45
C ASN A 85 7.85 -6.99 8.29
N LYS A 86 6.94 -6.03 8.29
CA LYS A 86 6.85 -4.95 7.29
C LYS A 86 8.14 -4.13 7.28
N LYS A 87 8.60 -3.70 8.46
CA LYS A 87 9.84 -2.94 8.60
C LYS A 87 11.03 -3.72 8.03
N ARG A 88 11.23 -4.98 8.46
CA ARG A 88 12.30 -5.84 7.94
C ARG A 88 12.22 -6.05 6.43
N TYR A 89 11.00 -6.15 5.90
CA TYR A 89 10.79 -6.29 4.47
C TYR A 89 11.20 -5.02 3.71
N ILE A 90 10.78 -3.84 4.18
CA ILE A 90 11.14 -2.55 3.59
C ILE A 90 12.65 -2.36 3.62
N ASP A 91 13.31 -2.59 4.75
CA ASP A 91 14.75 -2.44 4.92
C ASP A 91 15.52 -3.29 3.89
N LYS A 92 15.12 -4.57 3.70
CA LYS A 92 15.72 -5.44 2.67
C LYS A 92 15.47 -4.97 1.23
N ARG A 93 14.36 -4.28 0.95
CA ARG A 93 14.11 -3.71 -0.40
C ARG A 93 14.93 -2.45 -0.61
N GLU A 94 15.09 -1.63 0.42
CA GLU A 94 15.92 -0.44 0.41
C GLU A 94 17.39 -0.75 0.12
N GLU A 95 17.97 -1.79 0.75
CA GLU A 95 19.35 -2.24 0.51
C GLU A 95 19.64 -2.57 -0.96
N ARG A 96 18.60 -2.95 -1.72
CA ARG A 96 18.66 -3.33 -3.13
C ARG A 96 18.05 -2.28 -4.06
N MET A 97 17.86 -1.07 -3.56
CA MET A 97 17.26 0.01 -4.35
C MET A 97 18.22 0.46 -5.46
N ILE A 98 17.72 0.46 -6.68
CA ILE A 98 18.43 1.00 -7.84
C ILE A 98 18.05 2.48 -7.97
N ARG A 99 19.06 3.34 -8.08
CA ARG A 99 18.85 4.78 -8.26
C ARG A 99 19.06 5.18 -9.71
N GLY A 100 18.26 6.15 -10.18
CA GLY A 100 18.34 6.65 -11.54
C GLY A 100 17.78 8.06 -11.67
N ILE A 101 17.87 8.58 -12.88
CA ILE A 101 17.34 9.89 -13.24
C ILE A 101 16.49 9.70 -14.50
N LEU A 102 15.22 10.07 -14.42
CA LEU A 102 14.31 10.13 -15.57
C LEU A 102 14.49 11.46 -16.32
N PRO A 103 13.88 11.61 -17.53
CA PRO A 103 13.81 12.90 -18.22
C PRO A 103 13.33 14.01 -17.28
N ASN A 104 13.76 15.25 -17.57
CA ASN A 104 13.51 16.44 -16.74
C ASN A 104 14.13 16.38 -15.33
N SER A 105 15.24 15.64 -15.19
CA SER A 105 16.03 15.55 -13.94
C SER A 105 15.25 14.98 -12.73
N VAL A 106 14.21 14.20 -12.97
CA VAL A 106 13.43 13.52 -11.91
C VAL A 106 14.27 12.37 -11.33
N ARG A 107 14.64 12.47 -10.06
CA ARG A 107 15.47 11.48 -9.37
C ARG A 107 14.57 10.36 -8.82
N VAL A 108 14.91 9.13 -9.16
CA VAL A 108 14.09 7.97 -8.83
C VAL A 108 14.85 6.91 -8.05
N GLY A 109 14.13 6.24 -7.15
CA GLY A 109 14.55 4.99 -6.55
C GLY A 109 13.63 3.86 -7.04
N MET A 110 14.19 2.74 -7.51
CA MET A 110 13.44 1.58 -7.96
C MET A 110 13.70 0.38 -7.06
N VAL A 111 12.64 -0.28 -6.63
CA VAL A 111 12.70 -1.50 -5.83
C VAL A 111 11.76 -2.57 -6.40
N TYR A 112 12.10 -3.84 -6.15
CA TYR A 112 11.22 -4.97 -6.47
C TYR A 112 10.47 -5.40 -5.21
N ALA A 113 9.13 -5.38 -5.25
CA ALA A 113 8.32 -5.77 -4.10
C ALA A 113 6.96 -6.34 -4.49
N GLU A 114 6.56 -7.42 -3.82
CA GLU A 114 5.26 -8.07 -4.01
C GLU A 114 4.22 -7.59 -3.00
N LYS A 115 4.68 -7.17 -1.80
CA LYS A 115 3.87 -6.73 -0.68
C LYS A 115 4.19 -5.29 -0.28
N TYR A 116 3.30 -4.67 0.49
CA TYR A 116 3.49 -3.35 1.14
C TYR A 116 3.86 -2.22 0.16
N ARG A 117 3.31 -2.25 -1.05
CA ARG A 117 3.69 -1.30 -2.12
C ARG A 117 3.47 0.16 -1.74
N SER A 118 2.37 0.46 -1.07
CA SER A 118 2.07 1.83 -0.62
C SER A 118 3.00 2.25 0.50
N GLU A 119 3.21 1.38 1.48
CA GLU A 119 4.07 1.60 2.63
C GLU A 119 5.54 1.75 2.19
N ILE A 120 6.03 0.88 1.31
CA ILE A 120 7.38 0.99 0.73
C ILE A 120 7.57 2.35 0.07
N GLY A 121 6.66 2.74 -0.81
CA GLY A 121 6.78 4.00 -1.53
C GLY A 121 6.79 5.21 -0.61
N ASN A 122 5.89 5.25 0.36
CA ASN A 122 5.82 6.35 1.32
C ASN A 122 7.02 6.37 2.27
N GLU A 123 7.42 5.21 2.79
CA GLU A 123 8.53 5.12 3.73
C GLU A 123 9.87 5.47 3.06
N LEU A 124 10.13 4.95 1.85
CA LEU A 124 11.35 5.28 1.12
C LEU A 124 11.40 6.75 0.70
N LEU A 125 10.28 7.38 0.35
CA LEU A 125 10.23 8.82 0.12
C LEU A 125 10.55 9.61 1.40
N LYS A 126 10.15 9.16 2.58
CA LYS A 126 10.50 9.80 3.85
C LYS A 126 11.99 9.69 4.16
N ARG A 127 12.58 8.51 3.94
CA ARG A 127 13.99 8.24 4.22
C ARG A 127 14.93 8.92 3.22
N HIS A 128 14.53 9.03 1.96
CA HIS A 128 15.36 9.55 0.86
C HIS A 128 14.81 10.88 0.35
N LEU A 129 15.16 11.97 1.02
CA LEU A 129 14.72 13.33 0.65
C LEU A 129 15.28 13.80 -0.69
N ASP A 130 16.33 13.15 -1.17
CA ASP A 130 16.96 13.38 -2.46
C ASP A 130 16.22 12.73 -3.64
N LEU A 131 15.23 11.87 -3.38
CA LEU A 131 14.43 11.22 -4.42
C LEU A 131 13.08 11.92 -4.61
N ASP A 132 12.66 12.01 -5.86
CA ASP A 132 11.39 12.63 -6.25
C ASP A 132 10.29 11.58 -6.43
N VAL A 133 10.66 10.37 -6.88
CA VAL A 133 9.72 9.26 -7.16
C VAL A 133 10.31 7.93 -6.69
N ILE A 134 9.46 7.09 -6.10
CA ILE A 134 9.75 5.67 -5.87
C ILE A 134 8.95 4.83 -6.85
N ILE A 135 9.67 3.96 -7.56
CA ILE A 135 9.14 2.99 -8.51
C ILE A 135 9.16 1.61 -7.85
N ILE A 136 8.02 1.00 -7.65
CA ILE A 136 7.89 -0.33 -7.06
C ILE A 136 7.45 -1.30 -8.15
N VAL A 137 8.32 -2.24 -8.50
CA VAL A 137 8.06 -3.24 -9.54
C VAL A 137 7.58 -4.54 -8.90
N ASN A 138 6.39 -4.96 -9.28
CA ASN A 138 5.85 -6.29 -8.97
C ASN A 138 5.62 -7.03 -10.28
N MET A 139 6.41 -8.07 -10.54
CA MET A 139 6.33 -8.84 -11.79
C MET A 139 4.96 -9.50 -12.00
N ASN A 140 4.23 -9.79 -10.93
CA ASN A 140 2.89 -10.39 -11.01
C ASN A 140 1.77 -9.34 -11.13
N GLY A 141 1.99 -8.10 -10.70
CA GLY A 141 0.94 -7.08 -10.59
C GLY A 141 1.18 -5.80 -11.40
N GLY A 142 2.42 -5.50 -11.77
CA GLY A 142 2.75 -4.26 -12.48
C GLY A 142 3.70 -3.34 -11.71
N ILE A 143 3.71 -2.08 -12.10
CA ILE A 143 4.58 -1.06 -11.54
C ILE A 143 3.72 -0.07 -10.76
N SER A 144 4.09 0.20 -9.52
CA SER A 144 3.48 1.26 -8.71
C SER A 144 4.44 2.43 -8.62
N LEU A 145 3.91 3.64 -8.77
CA LEU A 145 4.64 4.89 -8.66
C LEU A 145 4.16 5.65 -7.44
N ARG A 146 5.09 6.14 -6.64
CA ARG A 146 4.79 7.04 -5.53
C ARG A 146 5.70 8.26 -5.64
N SER A 147 5.15 9.43 -5.40
CA SER A 147 5.86 10.70 -5.54
C SER A 147 5.53 11.64 -4.40
N ARG A 148 6.44 12.57 -4.16
CA ARG A 148 6.26 13.68 -3.23
C ARG A 148 5.62 14.90 -3.91
N SER A 149 5.99 15.18 -5.14
CA SER A 149 5.62 16.40 -5.86
C SER A 149 5.47 16.23 -7.37
N VAL A 150 5.99 15.14 -7.94
CA VAL A 150 5.90 14.87 -9.37
C VAL A 150 4.54 14.26 -9.69
N ASP A 151 3.91 14.72 -10.77
CA ASP A 151 2.67 14.13 -11.25
C ASP A 151 2.93 12.78 -11.95
N VAL A 152 2.92 11.71 -11.14
CA VAL A 152 3.14 10.35 -11.64
C VAL A 152 1.93 9.77 -12.38
N SER A 153 0.76 10.40 -12.31
CA SER A 153 -0.40 9.97 -13.08
C SER A 153 -0.17 10.15 -14.59
N LYS A 154 0.51 11.22 -14.98
CA LYS A 154 0.88 11.46 -16.39
C LYS A 154 1.89 10.43 -16.89
N ILE A 155 2.85 10.04 -16.05
CA ILE A 155 3.80 8.98 -16.38
C ILE A 155 3.03 7.68 -16.58
N ALA A 156 2.17 7.30 -15.63
CA ALA A 156 1.39 6.08 -15.73
C ALA A 156 0.49 6.07 -16.98
N TYR A 157 -0.21 7.16 -17.26
CA TYR A 157 -1.09 7.29 -18.41
C TYR A 157 -0.36 7.09 -19.74
N HIS A 158 0.87 7.62 -19.86
CA HIS A 158 1.69 7.46 -21.07
C HIS A 158 1.98 5.96 -21.38
N TYR A 159 2.04 5.11 -20.35
CA TYR A 159 2.27 3.66 -20.46
C TYR A 159 0.98 2.83 -20.30
N GLY A 160 -0.18 3.42 -20.52
CA GLY A 160 -1.47 2.69 -20.45
C GLY A 160 -1.95 2.37 -19.04
N GLY A 161 -1.41 3.04 -18.05
CA GLY A 161 -1.83 2.95 -16.66
C GLY A 161 -2.67 4.15 -16.21
N GLY A 162 -2.71 4.41 -14.90
CA GLY A 162 -3.45 5.55 -14.34
C GLY A 162 -3.28 5.65 -12.83
N GLY A 163 -4.00 6.60 -12.23
CA GLY A 163 -3.98 6.85 -10.80
C GLY A 163 -4.10 8.33 -10.45
N HIS A 164 -3.64 8.67 -9.25
CA HIS A 164 -3.62 10.04 -8.74
C HIS A 164 -2.25 10.70 -8.96
N VAL A 165 -2.20 12.03 -8.80
CA VAL A 165 -0.99 12.85 -8.99
C VAL A 165 0.23 12.29 -8.25
N LEU A 166 0.07 11.84 -7.01
CA LEU A 166 1.18 11.35 -6.17
C LEU A 166 1.26 9.83 -6.07
N ALA A 167 0.28 9.09 -6.63
CA ALA A 167 0.20 7.64 -6.55
C ALA A 167 -0.48 7.06 -7.78
N ALA A 168 0.27 6.37 -8.63
CA ALA A 168 -0.23 5.81 -9.87
C ALA A 168 0.31 4.39 -10.11
N GLY A 169 -0.26 3.68 -11.08
CA GLY A 169 0.14 2.33 -11.42
C GLY A 169 0.11 2.06 -12.92
N ILE A 170 0.99 1.16 -13.36
CA ILE A 170 1.12 0.68 -14.74
C ILE A 170 1.04 -0.84 -14.71
N GLY A 171 0.15 -1.43 -15.50
CA GLY A 171 0.08 -2.89 -15.66
C GLY A 171 1.24 -3.41 -16.51
N ILE A 172 1.85 -4.51 -16.11
CA ILE A 172 2.78 -5.25 -16.98
C ILE A 172 1.96 -6.25 -17.79
N SER A 173 1.95 -6.08 -19.11
CA SER A 173 1.20 -6.97 -19.98
C SER A 173 1.76 -8.40 -19.97
N GLU A 174 0.90 -9.41 -20.15
CA GLU A 174 1.31 -10.81 -20.29
C GLU A 174 2.26 -11.02 -21.46
N GLN A 175 2.14 -10.21 -22.51
CA GLN A 175 3.06 -10.24 -23.64
C GLN A 175 4.49 -9.89 -23.21
N VAL A 176 4.68 -8.81 -22.44
CA VAL A 176 6.01 -8.40 -21.94
C VAL A 176 6.60 -9.50 -21.05
N LYS A 177 5.80 -10.09 -20.16
CA LYS A 177 6.25 -11.20 -19.31
C LYS A 177 6.71 -12.39 -20.14
N ARG A 178 5.95 -12.76 -21.16
CA ARG A 178 6.29 -13.87 -22.09
C ARG A 178 7.56 -13.58 -22.89
N GLU A 179 7.73 -12.36 -23.39
CA GLU A 179 8.93 -11.95 -24.12
C GLU A 179 10.19 -12.05 -23.26
N VAL A 180 10.15 -11.56 -22.03
CA VAL A 180 11.26 -11.70 -21.08
C VAL A 180 11.59 -13.17 -20.84
N PHE A 181 10.58 -14.01 -20.59
CA PHE A 181 10.77 -15.43 -20.37
C PHE A 181 11.36 -16.15 -21.59
N GLN A 182 10.86 -15.83 -22.79
CA GLN A 182 11.38 -16.40 -24.04
C GLN A 182 12.84 -16.03 -24.29
N ARG A 183 13.25 -14.79 -24.02
CA ARG A 183 14.63 -14.34 -24.15
C ARG A 183 15.57 -15.07 -23.18
N LEU A 184 15.12 -15.30 -21.94
CA LEU A 184 15.85 -16.10 -20.95
C LEU A 184 16.05 -17.54 -21.43
N LEU A 185 15.00 -18.20 -21.96
CA LEU A 185 15.07 -19.58 -22.46
C LEU A 185 15.97 -19.73 -23.70
N LYS A 186 16.04 -18.70 -24.53
CA LYS A 186 16.91 -18.71 -25.75
C LYS A 186 18.35 -18.36 -25.46
N GLY A 187 18.69 -18.01 -24.21
CA GLY A 187 20.06 -17.58 -23.87
C GLY A 187 20.46 -16.23 -24.50
N GLU A 188 19.48 -15.44 -24.94
CA GLU A 188 19.72 -14.12 -25.57
C GLU A 188 20.10 -13.03 -24.54
N ILE A 189 20.01 -13.35 -23.23
CA ILE A 189 20.47 -12.48 -22.16
C ILE A 189 21.81 -13.02 -21.69
N ASN A 190 22.90 -12.37 -22.06
CA ASN A 190 24.22 -12.62 -21.48
C ASN A 190 24.17 -12.17 -20.01
N ILE A 191 24.25 -13.14 -19.12
CA ILE A 191 24.57 -12.87 -17.71
C ILE A 191 26.07 -12.78 -17.65
N GLU A 192 26.61 -11.58 -17.91
CA GLU A 192 28.00 -11.29 -17.60
C GLU A 192 28.15 -11.34 -16.08
N ASN A 193 29.03 -12.23 -15.60
CA ASN A 193 29.38 -12.41 -14.19
C ASN A 193 30.14 -11.21 -13.64
#